data_f5f1c1f2b58ff4f907c15223bb0a4cd5
#
_entry.id   f5f1c1f2b58ff4f907c15223bb0a4cd5
#
_cell.length_a   1.000
_cell.length_b   1.000
_cell.length_c   1.000
_cell.angle_alpha   90.00
_cell.angle_beta   90.00
_cell.angle_gamma   90.00
#
_symmetry.space_group_name_H-M   'P 1'
#
loop_
_entity.id
_entity.type
_entity.pdbx_description
1 polymer ?
#
loop_
_entity_poly.entity_id
_entity_poly.type
_entity_poly.pdbx_seq_one_letter_code
_entity_poly.pdbx_strand_id
1 'polypeptide(L)'
;MMIIEPHIHMLSRTTDDYTAMYNAGIRCVVEPSFWQGVNRRHPGTFFDYFQLSLEFEHTRARRYGVDHWSCISVNPKEADDLPLAMETLAGMAPYLDHPRCVAVGEIGFNRITPNEEIVFQHQLEMAKARALPVLIHTPHDTAQTRKVDGVSRILDILREFAYDPSMIVVDHNTEETMPLTRKTDYWAGLTVYPYSKLNPR
;
A
#
# COMPACT_ATOMS: atom_id res chain seq x y z
N MET A 1 -0.45 -26.71 0.53
CA MET A 1 -0.72 -25.51 -0.33
C MET A 1 0.05 -24.35 0.27
N MET A 2 0.76 -23.58 -0.54
CA MET A 2 1.44 -22.36 -0.10
C MET A 2 0.52 -21.17 -0.41
N ILE A 3 0.27 -20.31 0.59
CA ILE A 3 -0.53 -19.09 0.43
C ILE A 3 0.42 -17.88 0.53
N ILE A 4 0.26 -16.94 -0.38
CA ILE A 4 0.89 -15.63 -0.32
C ILE A 4 -0.20 -14.63 0.06
N GLU A 5 0.00 -13.89 1.14
CA GLU A 5 -0.87 -12.79 1.53
C GLU A 5 -0.32 -11.48 0.94
N PRO A 6 -1.00 -10.90 -0.08
CA PRO A 6 -0.42 -9.79 -0.84
C PRO A 6 -0.59 -8.42 -0.18
N HIS A 7 -1.39 -8.31 0.90
CA HIS A 7 -1.60 -7.06 1.61
C HIS A 7 -1.96 -7.28 3.08
N ILE A 8 -0.99 -7.11 3.96
CA ILE A 8 -1.20 -7.23 5.41
C ILE A 8 -0.32 -6.24 6.17
N HIS A 9 -0.75 -5.83 7.37
CA HIS A 9 0.05 -4.96 8.25
C HIS A 9 0.53 -5.74 9.46
N MET A 10 1.78 -6.24 9.38
CA MET A 10 2.38 -7.10 10.41
C MET A 10 2.99 -6.31 11.56
N LEU A 11 3.46 -5.08 11.32
CA LEU A 11 4.00 -4.20 12.38
C LEU A 11 2.99 -3.89 13.49
N SER A 12 1.70 -4.00 13.20
CA SER A 12 0.62 -3.82 14.18
C SER A 12 0.15 -5.11 14.85
N ARG A 13 0.81 -6.26 14.59
CA ARG A 13 0.40 -7.59 15.05
C ARG A 13 1.38 -8.20 16.04
N THR A 14 0.91 -9.21 16.75
CA THR A 14 1.73 -9.99 17.69
C THR A 14 2.43 -11.17 16.99
N THR A 15 3.33 -11.83 17.71
CA THR A 15 4.01 -13.04 17.23
C THR A 15 3.07 -14.23 17.09
N ASP A 16 1.97 -14.26 17.85
CA ASP A 16 0.95 -15.31 17.75
C ASP A 16 0.23 -15.29 16.40
N ASP A 17 0.07 -14.09 15.81
CA ASP A 17 -0.49 -13.94 14.46
C ASP A 17 0.40 -14.65 13.43
N TYR A 18 1.73 -14.54 13.51
CA TYR A 18 2.63 -15.26 12.63
C TYR A 18 2.47 -16.78 12.76
N THR A 19 2.37 -17.29 13.99
CA THR A 19 2.14 -18.72 14.23
C THR A 19 0.80 -19.16 13.63
N ALA A 20 -0.26 -18.39 13.83
CA ALA A 20 -1.59 -18.68 13.27
C ALA A 20 -1.57 -18.67 11.73
N MET A 21 -0.92 -17.69 11.12
CA MET A 21 -0.77 -17.58 9.66
C MET A 21 0.02 -18.76 9.09
N TYR A 22 1.13 -19.12 9.71
CA TYR A 22 1.93 -20.27 9.30
C TYR A 22 1.10 -21.56 9.36
N ASN A 23 0.34 -21.78 10.43
CA ASN A 23 -0.53 -22.94 10.58
C ASN A 23 -1.67 -22.95 9.54
N ALA A 24 -2.16 -21.77 9.11
CA ALA A 24 -3.13 -21.63 8.05
C ALA A 24 -2.55 -21.85 6.63
N GLY A 25 -1.24 -22.01 6.49
CA GLY A 25 -0.58 -22.25 5.20
C GLY A 25 0.01 -20.99 4.54
N ILE A 26 -0.04 -19.83 5.19
CA ILE A 26 0.61 -18.61 4.71
C ILE A 26 2.13 -18.75 4.90
N ARG A 27 2.88 -18.51 3.83
CA ARG A 27 4.34 -18.64 3.80
C ARG A 27 5.05 -17.38 3.35
N CYS A 28 4.30 -16.46 2.75
CA CYS A 28 4.83 -15.19 2.29
C CYS A 28 3.79 -14.10 2.54
N VAL A 29 4.24 -12.94 2.95
CA VAL A 29 3.41 -11.75 3.16
C VAL A 29 4.05 -10.53 2.52
N VAL A 30 3.21 -9.64 2.01
CA VAL A 30 3.62 -8.32 1.53
C VAL A 30 2.97 -7.27 2.43
N GLU A 31 3.80 -6.43 3.04
CA GLU A 31 3.36 -5.36 3.93
C GLU A 31 3.57 -3.99 3.30
N PRO A 32 2.50 -3.30 2.89
CA PRO A 32 2.61 -1.94 2.43
C PRO A 32 2.76 -0.96 3.58
N SER A 33 3.40 0.18 3.29
CA SER A 33 3.46 1.32 4.22
C SER A 33 2.06 1.81 4.57
N PHE A 34 1.77 1.96 5.85
CA PHE A 34 0.46 2.38 6.32
C PHE A 34 0.53 3.43 7.44
N TRP A 35 -0.59 4.11 7.64
CA TRP A 35 -0.77 5.04 8.74
C TRP A 35 -1.01 4.29 10.07
N GLN A 36 -0.17 4.54 11.06
CA GLN A 36 -0.16 3.81 12.33
C GLN A 36 -1.04 4.46 13.44
N GLY A 37 -1.99 5.30 13.06
CA GLY A 37 -2.89 5.96 14.01
C GLY A 37 -2.47 7.38 14.40
N VAL A 38 -1.22 7.77 14.12
CA VAL A 38 -0.68 9.12 14.37
C VAL A 38 0.09 9.60 13.14
N ASN A 39 -0.13 10.85 12.72
CA ASN A 39 0.62 11.42 11.61
C ASN A 39 2.08 11.64 12.04
N ARG A 40 2.99 11.22 11.20
CA ARG A 40 4.42 11.50 11.34
C ARG A 40 4.66 13.00 11.17
N ARG A 41 5.70 13.52 11.81
CA ARG A 41 5.98 14.98 11.83
C ARG A 41 7.34 15.34 11.24
N HIS A 42 8.16 14.34 10.92
CA HIS A 42 9.51 14.54 10.37
C HIS A 42 9.83 13.41 9.39
N PRO A 43 10.58 13.68 8.31
CA PRO A 43 11.00 12.62 7.37
C PRO A 43 11.72 11.47 8.04
N GLY A 44 12.57 11.74 9.06
CA GLY A 44 13.28 10.71 9.82
C GLY A 44 12.36 9.65 10.44
N THR A 45 11.14 10.03 10.85
CA THR A 45 10.18 9.06 11.41
C THR A 45 9.56 8.14 10.34
N PHE A 46 9.52 8.58 9.08
CA PHE A 46 9.22 7.69 7.96
C PHE A 46 10.40 6.76 7.68
N PHE A 47 11.62 7.27 7.71
CA PHE A 47 12.82 6.48 7.43
C PHE A 47 13.05 5.40 8.48
N ASP A 48 12.87 5.72 9.77
CA ASP A 48 12.91 4.73 10.86
C ASP A 48 11.85 3.63 10.65
N TYR A 49 10.66 4.01 10.23
CA TYR A 49 9.57 3.07 9.93
C TYR A 49 9.90 2.20 8.70
N PHE A 50 10.47 2.76 7.64
CA PHE A 50 10.87 2.00 6.45
C PHE A 50 11.95 0.98 6.80
N GLN A 51 12.97 1.40 7.56
CA GLN A 51 14.02 0.49 8.01
C GLN A 51 13.46 -0.63 8.91
N LEU A 52 12.57 -0.29 9.84
CA LEU A 52 11.90 -1.27 10.70
C LEU A 52 11.17 -2.34 9.86
N SER A 53 10.42 -1.93 8.83
CA SER A 53 9.69 -2.84 7.95
C SER A 53 10.63 -3.71 7.11
N LEU A 54 11.65 -3.11 6.50
CA LEU A 54 12.56 -3.79 5.58
C LEU A 54 13.53 -4.76 6.25
N GLU A 55 13.97 -4.46 7.47
CA GLU A 55 15.02 -5.23 8.15
C GLU A 55 14.48 -6.04 9.34
N PHE A 56 13.92 -5.36 10.34
CA PHE A 56 13.50 -6.01 11.57
C PHE A 56 12.29 -6.93 11.35
N GLU A 57 11.28 -6.45 10.67
CA GLU A 57 10.04 -7.22 10.47
C GLU A 57 10.31 -8.48 9.63
N HIS A 58 11.13 -8.37 8.58
CA HIS A 58 11.61 -9.52 7.83
C HIS A 58 12.29 -10.56 8.74
N THR A 59 13.19 -10.10 9.63
CA THR A 59 13.90 -10.99 10.56
C THR A 59 12.94 -11.63 11.56
N ARG A 60 11.94 -10.86 12.04
CA ARG A 60 10.89 -11.35 12.95
C ARG A 60 10.06 -12.42 12.29
N ALA A 61 9.52 -12.16 11.08
CA ALA A 61 8.68 -13.08 10.34
C ALA A 61 9.37 -14.43 10.04
N ARG A 62 10.64 -14.38 9.64
CA ARG A 62 11.42 -15.60 9.33
C ARG A 62 11.54 -16.56 10.50
N ARG A 63 11.55 -16.08 11.75
CA ARG A 63 11.56 -16.94 12.95
C ARG A 63 10.32 -17.80 13.06
N TYR A 64 9.23 -17.42 12.40
CA TYR A 64 7.94 -18.12 12.36
C TYR A 64 7.69 -18.83 11.02
N GLY A 65 8.70 -18.92 10.15
CA GLY A 65 8.60 -19.61 8.86
C GLY A 65 7.82 -18.83 7.79
N VAL A 66 7.64 -17.52 7.97
CA VAL A 66 6.98 -16.63 7.01
C VAL A 66 8.02 -15.70 6.39
N ASP A 67 8.03 -15.59 5.06
CA ASP A 67 8.86 -14.63 4.34
C ASP A 67 8.12 -13.30 4.22
N HIS A 68 8.77 -12.21 4.62
CA HIS A 68 8.16 -10.88 4.66
C HIS A 68 8.82 -9.95 3.64
N TRP A 69 7.98 -9.25 2.88
CA TRP A 69 8.35 -8.27 1.88
C TRP A 69 7.62 -6.97 2.14
N SER A 70 8.22 -5.83 1.81
CA SER A 70 7.66 -4.51 2.10
C SER A 70 7.35 -3.75 0.82
N CYS A 71 6.29 -2.93 0.86
CA CYS A 71 6.09 -1.84 -0.08
C CYS A 71 6.32 -0.53 0.65
N ILE A 72 7.09 0.37 0.06
CA ILE A 72 7.52 1.63 0.70
C ILE A 72 6.77 2.79 0.06
N SER A 73 6.22 3.69 0.89
CA SER A 73 5.51 4.87 0.41
C SER A 73 5.27 5.91 1.51
N VAL A 74 4.90 7.12 1.10
CA VAL A 74 4.12 8.06 1.91
C VAL A 74 2.65 7.68 1.75
N ASN A 75 2.02 7.19 2.82
CA ASN A 75 0.63 6.74 2.78
C ASN A 75 -0.33 7.92 2.50
N PRO A 76 -1.42 7.73 1.74
CA PRO A 76 -2.37 8.80 1.41
C PRO A 76 -2.90 9.57 2.61
N LYS A 77 -3.04 8.95 3.77
CA LYS A 77 -3.46 9.62 5.01
C LYS A 77 -2.48 10.66 5.53
N GLU A 78 -1.22 10.60 5.10
CA GLU A 78 -0.16 11.52 5.50
C GLU A 78 0.27 12.46 4.36
N ALA A 79 -0.33 12.33 3.18
CA ALA A 79 0.03 13.10 1.99
C ALA A 79 -0.44 14.57 2.00
N ASP A 80 -1.42 14.91 2.84
CA ASP A 80 -1.93 16.28 2.91
C ASP A 80 -0.95 17.29 3.54
N ASP A 81 0.01 16.84 4.34
CA ASP A 81 1.18 17.64 4.71
C ASP A 81 2.18 17.59 3.55
N LEU A 82 1.87 18.36 2.50
CA LEU A 82 2.64 18.33 1.26
C LEU A 82 4.13 18.64 1.45
N PRO A 83 4.56 19.66 2.25
CA PRO A 83 5.97 19.90 2.50
C PRO A 83 6.68 18.69 3.10
N LEU A 84 6.10 18.09 4.14
CA LEU A 84 6.66 16.90 4.79
C LEU A 84 6.68 15.68 3.85
N ALA A 85 5.61 15.47 3.09
CA ALA A 85 5.52 14.38 2.11
C ALA A 85 6.62 14.52 1.05
N MET A 86 6.79 15.69 0.46
CA MET A 86 7.82 15.94 -0.57
C MET A 86 9.23 15.81 -0.04
N GLU A 87 9.51 16.29 1.18
CA GLU A 87 10.81 16.11 1.83
C GLU A 87 11.08 14.62 2.09
N THR A 88 10.08 13.87 2.52
CA THR A 88 10.17 12.41 2.70
C THR A 88 10.47 11.71 1.37
N LEU A 89 9.74 12.04 0.30
CA LEU A 89 9.97 11.45 -1.03
C LEU A 89 11.38 11.72 -1.55
N ALA A 90 11.93 12.91 -1.31
CA ALA A 90 13.30 13.25 -1.70
C ALA A 90 14.36 12.32 -1.06
N GLY A 91 14.11 11.80 0.15
CA GLY A 91 14.99 10.87 0.85
C GLY A 91 14.64 9.38 0.70
N MET A 92 13.60 9.03 -0.06
CA MET A 92 13.04 7.68 -0.07
C MET A 92 13.82 6.67 -0.95
N ALA A 93 14.65 7.15 -1.87
CA ALA A 93 15.36 6.31 -2.85
C ALA A 93 16.09 5.10 -2.25
N PRO A 94 16.90 5.23 -1.18
CA PRO A 94 17.62 4.08 -0.62
C PRO A 94 16.70 2.95 -0.12
N TYR A 95 15.49 3.30 0.33
CA TYR A 95 14.51 2.32 0.82
C TYR A 95 13.78 1.63 -0.32
N LEU A 96 13.55 2.32 -1.43
CA LEU A 96 12.99 1.72 -2.64
C LEU A 96 13.99 0.80 -3.35
N ASP A 97 15.28 1.09 -3.25
CA ASP A 97 16.36 0.28 -3.82
C ASP A 97 16.77 -0.90 -2.92
N HIS A 98 16.15 -1.02 -1.74
CA HIS A 98 16.42 -2.12 -0.82
C HIS A 98 15.89 -3.46 -1.36
N PRO A 99 16.67 -4.57 -1.24
CA PRO A 99 16.29 -5.88 -1.82
C PRO A 99 15.00 -6.48 -1.27
N ARG A 100 14.48 -5.98 -0.14
CA ARG A 100 13.21 -6.38 0.44
C ARG A 100 12.05 -5.46 0.09
N CYS A 101 12.29 -4.38 -0.63
CA CYS A 101 11.25 -3.54 -1.19
C CYS A 101 10.79 -4.14 -2.52
N VAL A 102 9.51 -4.52 -2.61
CA VAL A 102 8.96 -5.18 -3.81
C VAL A 102 7.97 -4.33 -4.57
N ALA A 103 7.52 -3.20 -4.00
CA ALA A 103 6.58 -2.30 -4.64
C ALA A 103 6.62 -0.91 -3.98
N VAL A 104 6.01 0.07 -4.64
CA VAL A 104 5.64 1.34 -4.03
C VAL A 104 4.18 1.24 -3.56
N GLY A 105 3.91 1.44 -2.29
CA GLY A 105 2.55 1.30 -1.74
C GLY A 105 2.47 1.35 -0.20
N GLU A 106 1.29 1.68 0.31
CA GLU A 106 0.07 2.15 -0.38
C GLU A 106 0.21 3.60 -0.85
N ILE A 107 -0.20 3.87 -2.09
CA ILE A 107 -0.30 5.21 -2.67
C ILE A 107 -1.71 5.41 -3.24
N GLY A 108 -2.14 6.64 -3.46
CA GLY A 108 -3.47 6.93 -3.99
C GLY A 108 -4.23 7.94 -3.14
N PHE A 109 -5.51 7.67 -2.83
CA PHE A 109 -6.36 8.63 -2.12
C PHE A 109 -6.92 8.12 -0.80
N ASN A 110 -7.00 9.05 0.16
CA ASN A 110 -7.77 8.92 1.40
C ASN A 110 -8.99 9.87 1.41
N ARG A 111 -8.81 11.13 1.02
CA ARG A 111 -9.83 12.19 1.00
C ARG A 111 -10.02 12.84 -0.37
N ILE A 112 -9.27 12.41 -1.37
CA ILE A 112 -9.30 12.93 -2.76
C ILE A 112 -8.90 14.42 -2.79
N THR A 113 -7.82 14.78 -2.09
CA THR A 113 -7.33 16.16 -2.07
C THR A 113 -6.30 16.41 -3.18
N PRO A 114 -6.08 17.68 -3.59
CA PRO A 114 -5.01 18.02 -4.52
C PRO A 114 -3.62 17.62 -4.04
N ASN A 115 -3.35 17.69 -2.72
CA ASN A 115 -2.07 17.31 -2.15
C ASN A 115 -1.85 15.79 -2.25
N GLU A 116 -2.88 14.99 -1.95
CA GLU A 116 -2.82 13.54 -2.16
C GLU A 116 -2.52 13.19 -3.62
N GLU A 117 -3.13 13.90 -4.58
CA GLU A 117 -2.89 13.69 -6.01
C GLU A 117 -1.44 14.00 -6.41
N ILE A 118 -0.89 15.12 -5.95
CA ILE A 118 0.51 15.48 -6.20
C ILE A 118 1.45 14.40 -5.67
N VAL A 119 1.26 13.98 -4.42
CA VAL A 119 2.11 12.97 -3.78
C VAL A 119 1.94 11.60 -4.45
N PHE A 120 0.72 11.26 -4.87
CA PHE A 120 0.44 10.04 -5.62
C PHE A 120 1.20 10.00 -6.95
N GLN A 121 1.11 11.07 -7.75
CA GLN A 121 1.79 11.15 -9.05
C GLN A 121 3.32 11.08 -8.91
N HIS A 122 3.91 11.78 -7.93
CA HIS A 122 5.33 11.67 -7.65
C HIS A 122 5.78 10.25 -7.32
N GLN A 123 4.99 9.51 -6.54
CA GLN A 123 5.30 8.14 -6.19
C GLN A 123 5.13 7.16 -7.37
N LEU A 124 4.20 7.43 -8.28
CA LEU A 124 4.09 6.71 -9.54
C LEU A 124 5.37 6.88 -10.39
N GLU A 125 5.89 8.11 -10.49
CA GLU A 125 7.16 8.37 -11.21
C GLU A 125 8.33 7.63 -10.56
N MET A 126 8.41 7.61 -9.23
CA MET A 126 9.46 6.88 -8.51
C MET A 126 9.40 5.37 -8.74
N ALA A 127 8.19 4.81 -8.79
CA ALA A 127 7.96 3.40 -9.10
C ALA A 127 8.35 3.07 -10.54
N LYS A 128 7.90 3.87 -11.50
CA LYS A 128 8.21 3.70 -12.93
C LYS A 128 9.71 3.76 -13.21
N ALA A 129 10.42 4.71 -12.59
CA ALA A 129 11.87 4.85 -12.74
C ALA A 129 12.65 3.62 -12.27
N ARG A 130 12.05 2.77 -11.40
CA ARG A 130 12.65 1.56 -10.83
C ARG A 130 12.03 0.26 -11.34
N ALA A 131 11.06 0.34 -12.23
CA ALA A 131 10.24 -0.79 -12.67
C ALA A 131 9.63 -1.57 -11.48
N LEU A 132 9.19 -0.86 -10.44
CA LEU A 132 8.54 -1.44 -9.27
C LEU A 132 7.01 -1.47 -9.44
N PRO A 133 6.33 -2.55 -9.06
CA PRO A 133 4.89 -2.56 -8.95
C PRO A 133 4.35 -1.45 -8.04
N VAL A 134 3.08 -1.10 -8.22
CA VAL A 134 2.40 -0.14 -7.34
C VAL A 134 1.15 -0.76 -6.71
N LEU A 135 0.97 -0.52 -5.42
CA LEU A 135 -0.23 -0.90 -4.67
C LEU A 135 -1.05 0.35 -4.36
N ILE A 136 -2.22 0.43 -4.99
CA ILE A 136 -3.07 1.62 -4.95
C ILE A 136 -4.11 1.50 -3.86
N HIS A 137 -4.06 2.42 -2.90
CA HIS A 137 -5.10 2.59 -1.88
C HIS A 137 -6.29 3.38 -2.45
N THR A 138 -7.48 2.82 -2.31
CA THR A 138 -8.73 3.51 -2.67
C THR A 138 -9.40 4.08 -1.42
N PRO A 139 -10.00 5.28 -1.48
CA PRO A 139 -10.58 5.92 -0.31
C PRO A 139 -11.76 5.13 0.25
N HIS A 140 -12.10 5.40 1.50
CA HIS A 140 -13.35 4.94 2.11
C HIS A 140 -14.48 5.94 1.89
N ASP A 141 -15.72 5.45 1.84
CA ASP A 141 -16.87 6.34 1.90
C ASP A 141 -16.95 7.04 3.26
N THR A 142 -17.15 8.35 3.18
CA THR A 142 -17.36 9.22 4.35
C THR A 142 -18.43 10.25 3.99
N ALA A 143 -18.80 11.13 4.94
CA ALA A 143 -19.70 12.25 4.65
C ALA A 143 -19.18 13.21 3.56
N GLN A 144 -17.84 13.26 3.35
CA GLN A 144 -17.18 14.17 2.42
C GLN A 144 -16.52 13.48 1.21
N THR A 145 -16.40 12.15 1.23
CA THR A 145 -15.65 11.37 0.22
C THR A 145 -16.49 10.22 -0.27
N ARG A 146 -16.68 10.14 -1.57
CA ARG A 146 -17.29 8.96 -2.22
C ARG A 146 -16.18 8.09 -2.82
N LYS A 147 -16.16 6.84 -2.42
CA LYS A 147 -15.17 5.85 -2.89
C LYS A 147 -15.16 5.71 -4.41
N VAL A 148 -16.33 5.68 -5.02
CA VAL A 148 -16.49 5.57 -6.49
C VAL A 148 -15.81 6.74 -7.21
N ASP A 149 -15.94 7.96 -6.69
CA ASP A 149 -15.32 9.16 -7.30
C ASP A 149 -13.80 9.07 -7.19
N GLY A 150 -13.28 8.63 -6.03
CA GLY A 150 -11.85 8.44 -5.83
C GLY A 150 -11.26 7.35 -6.72
N VAL A 151 -11.94 6.22 -6.85
CA VAL A 151 -11.51 5.14 -7.75
C VAL A 151 -11.54 5.62 -9.20
N SER A 152 -12.59 6.33 -9.64
CA SER A 152 -12.65 6.89 -10.98
C SER A 152 -11.47 7.82 -11.27
N ARG A 153 -11.16 8.73 -10.33
CA ARG A 153 -10.01 9.64 -10.48
C ARG A 153 -8.67 8.91 -10.51
N ILE A 154 -8.50 7.89 -9.66
CA ILE A 154 -7.31 7.01 -9.68
C ILE A 154 -7.14 6.38 -11.07
N LEU A 155 -8.20 5.80 -11.62
CA LEU A 155 -8.13 5.12 -12.91
C LEU A 155 -7.82 6.10 -14.05
N ASP A 156 -8.31 7.35 -13.99
CA ASP A 156 -7.96 8.39 -14.95
C ASP A 156 -6.48 8.74 -14.89
N ILE A 157 -5.94 8.99 -13.68
CA ILE A 157 -4.50 9.26 -13.46
C ILE A 157 -3.65 8.11 -13.99
N LEU A 158 -3.98 6.88 -13.63
CA LEU A 158 -3.21 5.70 -14.07
C LEU A 158 -3.23 5.52 -15.59
N ARG A 159 -4.33 5.84 -16.25
CA ARG A 159 -4.45 5.79 -17.70
C ARG A 159 -3.58 6.85 -18.37
N GLU A 160 -3.59 8.07 -17.84
CA GLU A 160 -2.74 9.18 -18.33
C GLU A 160 -1.25 8.89 -18.09
N PHE A 161 -0.93 8.26 -16.97
CA PHE A 161 0.45 7.91 -16.59
C PHE A 161 1.06 6.82 -17.46
N ALA A 162 0.24 5.98 -18.10
CA ALA A 162 0.66 4.93 -19.03
C ALA A 162 1.78 4.02 -18.48
N TYR A 163 1.56 3.45 -17.31
CA TYR A 163 2.43 2.42 -16.74
C TYR A 163 1.94 1.02 -17.16
N ASP A 164 2.83 0.03 -17.13
CA ASP A 164 2.48 -1.36 -17.44
C ASP A 164 1.33 -1.83 -16.51
N PRO A 165 0.16 -2.19 -17.06
CA PRO A 165 -0.98 -2.60 -16.25
C PRO A 165 -0.70 -3.79 -15.34
N SER A 166 0.18 -4.70 -15.74
CA SER A 166 0.56 -5.87 -14.94
C SER A 166 1.30 -5.50 -13.64
N MET A 167 1.81 -4.27 -13.55
CA MET A 167 2.52 -3.73 -12.39
C MET A 167 1.61 -2.93 -11.45
N ILE A 168 0.29 -2.89 -11.70
CA ILE A 168 -0.64 -2.06 -10.95
C ILE A 168 -1.69 -2.92 -10.25
N VAL A 169 -1.77 -2.79 -8.93
CA VAL A 169 -2.83 -3.38 -8.09
C VAL A 169 -3.71 -2.26 -7.57
N VAL A 170 -4.97 -2.22 -7.98
CA VAL A 170 -5.99 -1.33 -7.40
C VAL A 170 -6.67 -2.08 -6.27
N ASP A 171 -6.37 -1.70 -5.03
CA ASP A 171 -6.82 -2.45 -3.85
C ASP A 171 -8.08 -1.87 -3.20
N HIS A 172 -8.58 -2.62 -2.21
CA HIS A 172 -9.78 -2.29 -1.45
C HIS A 172 -11.04 -2.13 -2.32
N ASN A 173 -11.14 -2.87 -3.42
CA ASN A 173 -12.37 -2.85 -4.22
C ASN A 173 -13.56 -3.31 -3.39
N THR A 174 -14.71 -2.69 -3.68
CA THR A 174 -16.02 -3.05 -3.15
C THR A 174 -16.95 -3.47 -4.29
N GLU A 175 -18.16 -3.90 -3.97
CA GLU A 175 -19.18 -4.22 -4.97
C GLU A 175 -19.44 -3.06 -5.93
N GLU A 176 -19.33 -1.81 -5.46
CA GLU A 176 -19.55 -0.60 -6.27
C GLU A 176 -18.36 -0.24 -7.16
N THR A 177 -17.13 -0.50 -6.73
CA THR A 177 -15.91 -0.10 -7.45
C THR A 177 -15.34 -1.20 -8.34
N MET A 178 -15.60 -2.46 -8.04
CA MET A 178 -15.17 -3.59 -8.85
C MET A 178 -15.56 -3.47 -10.32
N PRO A 179 -16.81 -3.02 -10.71
CA PRO A 179 -17.17 -2.83 -12.09
C PRO A 179 -16.31 -1.79 -12.84
N LEU A 180 -15.71 -0.83 -12.12
CA LEU A 180 -14.80 0.17 -12.69
C LEU A 180 -13.44 -0.45 -12.97
N THR A 181 -12.85 -1.09 -11.96
CA THR A 181 -11.53 -1.73 -12.07
C THR A 181 -11.52 -2.86 -13.09
N ARG A 182 -12.58 -3.66 -13.20
CA ARG A 182 -12.72 -4.75 -14.20
C ARG A 182 -12.78 -4.29 -15.65
N LYS A 183 -12.93 -3.00 -15.92
CA LYS A 183 -12.84 -2.44 -17.28
C LYS A 183 -11.41 -2.06 -17.67
N THR A 184 -10.47 -2.31 -16.82
CA THR A 184 -9.02 -2.07 -17.01
C THR A 184 -8.28 -3.39 -17.02
N ASP A 185 -7.00 -3.36 -17.42
CA ASP A 185 -6.08 -4.48 -17.33
C ASP A 185 -5.30 -4.52 -16.00
N TYR A 186 -5.71 -3.71 -15.01
CA TYR A 186 -5.10 -3.67 -13.68
C TYR A 186 -5.57 -4.83 -12.81
N TRP A 187 -4.72 -5.25 -11.87
CA TRP A 187 -5.11 -6.22 -10.85
C TRP A 187 -6.09 -5.59 -9.88
N ALA A 188 -7.17 -6.30 -9.57
CA ALA A 188 -8.14 -5.87 -8.58
C ALA A 188 -7.91 -6.57 -7.26
N GLY A 189 -7.50 -5.81 -6.23
CA GLY A 189 -7.36 -6.29 -4.85
C GLY A 189 -8.71 -6.27 -4.11
N LEU A 190 -8.95 -7.33 -3.35
CA LEU A 190 -10.13 -7.48 -2.48
C LEU A 190 -9.68 -7.66 -1.05
N THR A 191 -10.08 -6.76 -0.18
CA THR A 191 -9.75 -6.85 1.25
C THR A 191 -10.86 -7.54 2.01
N VAL A 192 -10.54 -8.67 2.61
CA VAL A 192 -11.42 -9.38 3.54
C VAL A 192 -11.11 -8.92 4.95
N TYR A 193 -12.07 -8.26 5.61
CA TYR A 193 -11.91 -7.81 6.98
C TYR A 193 -13.26 -7.84 7.71
N PRO A 194 -13.34 -8.47 8.89
CA PRO A 194 -14.59 -8.57 9.64
C PRO A 194 -15.20 -7.18 9.91
N TYR A 195 -16.50 -7.03 9.69
CA TYR A 195 -17.34 -5.87 10.01
C TYR A 195 -17.16 -4.61 9.14
N SER A 196 -16.05 -4.40 8.44
CA SER A 196 -15.78 -3.13 7.75
C SER A 196 -15.42 -3.22 6.28
N LYS A 197 -15.21 -4.43 5.76
CA LYS A 197 -14.88 -4.70 4.35
C LYS A 197 -15.62 -5.95 3.87
N LEU A 198 -15.13 -6.63 2.82
CA LEU A 198 -15.80 -7.82 2.31
C LEU A 198 -15.93 -8.90 3.39
N ASN A 199 -17.15 -9.45 3.53
CA ASN A 199 -17.40 -10.56 4.43
C ASN A 199 -16.90 -11.86 3.78
N PRO A 200 -16.13 -12.70 4.46
CA PRO A 200 -15.65 -13.98 3.92
C PRO A 200 -16.74 -15.07 3.76
N ARG A 201 -18.00 -14.77 4.12
CA ARG A 201 -19.13 -15.71 4.05
C ARG A 201 -19.96 -15.50 2.80
#